data_16aa225a8a819e24a23717f00ddfb217
#
_entry.id   16aa225a8a819e24a23717f00ddfb217
#
_cell.length_a   1.000
_cell.length_b   1.000
_cell.length_c   1.000
_cell.angle_alpha   90.00
_cell.angle_beta   90.00
_cell.angle_gamma   90.00
#
_symmetry.space_group_name_H-M   'P 1'
#
loop_
_entity.id
_entity.type
_entity.pdbx_description
1 polymer ?
#
loop_
_entity_poly.entity_id
_entity_poly.type
_entity_poly.pdbx_seq_one_letter_code
_entity_poly.pdbx_strand_id
1 'polypeptide(L)'
;MGTNPDIVSEHDLLNEDEEHIGTRPPVFLFPTGRGNRGKTFFTRWVVEDARNMGREVIVADGDCTNQTLSAYFPDASSPSSADQVTVTKWFEELIEAQIKSRKSLIVDFGAGDRTLKHAAHDLSLDTFLSHHGIRPVVIHFVGPDPDDLASLHSFETGNLFAPAATIIVYNQFAIPPHVPPSAAFANSVAKSTVIQQILDRDGEIVVMPILGCAHEIERRRLGFIEAAEGQTKGDLPSLGLIDRQRVRLWQAEMKSRFSNVASWLP
;
A
#
# COMPACT_ATOMS: atom_id res chain seq x y z
N MET A 1 -15.87 35.65 61.50
CA MET A 1 -15.28 34.38 61.05
C MET A 1 -15.85 34.09 59.67
N GLY A 2 -15.16 34.54 58.65
CA GLY A 2 -15.53 34.36 57.24
C GLY A 2 -14.46 33.51 56.59
N THR A 3 -14.83 32.36 56.05
CA THR A 3 -14.01 31.47 55.31
C THR A 3 -13.91 31.97 53.84
N ASN A 4 -12.69 32.15 53.39
CA ASN A 4 -12.31 32.58 52.07
C ASN A 4 -12.55 31.41 51.08
N PRO A 5 -13.15 31.58 49.89
CA PRO A 5 -13.23 30.56 48.89
C PRO A 5 -11.90 30.48 48.14
N ASP A 6 -11.41 29.24 47.97
CA ASP A 6 -10.18 28.86 47.31
C ASP A 6 -10.09 29.46 45.92
N ILE A 7 -9.04 30.21 45.67
CA ILE A 7 -8.62 30.66 44.34
C ILE A 7 -7.94 29.46 43.68
N VAL A 8 -8.66 28.80 42.80
CA VAL A 8 -8.06 27.84 41.83
C VAL A 8 -7.18 28.67 40.89
N SER A 9 -5.88 28.36 40.89
CA SER A 9 -4.91 29.09 40.07
C SER A 9 -5.17 28.85 38.57
N GLU A 10 -5.13 29.91 37.77
CA GLU A 10 -5.22 29.86 36.32
C GLU A 10 -4.15 28.95 35.66
N HIS A 11 -3.21 28.44 36.44
CA HIS A 11 -2.16 27.54 35.98
C HIS A 11 -2.60 26.05 35.90
N ASP A 12 -3.69 25.67 36.58
CA ASP A 12 -4.21 24.31 36.54
C ASP A 12 -5.21 24.05 35.41
N LEU A 13 -5.59 25.07 34.63
CA LEU A 13 -6.50 24.98 33.50
C LEU A 13 -5.80 24.92 32.14
N LEU A 14 -4.46 24.93 32.09
CA LEU A 14 -3.69 24.94 30.83
C LEU A 14 -3.01 23.61 30.50
N ASN A 15 -3.24 22.54 31.26
CA ASN A 15 -2.55 21.26 31.06
C ASN A 15 -3.46 20.08 30.65
N GLU A 16 -4.69 20.31 30.23
CA GLU A 16 -5.59 19.19 29.82
C GLU A 16 -5.88 19.11 28.32
N ASP A 17 -5.28 19.96 27.49
CA ASP A 17 -5.44 19.92 26.02
C ASP A 17 -4.13 19.61 25.28
N GLU A 18 -3.21 18.82 25.82
CA GLU A 18 -2.38 18.01 24.96
C GLU A 18 -3.26 16.91 24.37
N GLU A 19 -3.99 17.26 23.31
CA GLU A 19 -4.55 16.28 22.41
C GLU A 19 -3.49 15.21 22.14
N HIS A 20 -3.73 14.00 22.66
CA HIS A 20 -3.10 12.81 22.15
C HIS A 20 -3.44 12.75 20.66
N ILE A 21 -2.61 13.36 19.84
CA ILE A 21 -2.52 13.05 18.42
C ILE A 21 -2.12 11.59 18.41
N GLY A 22 -3.12 10.73 18.42
CA GLY A 22 -2.95 9.28 18.44
C GLY A 22 -2.13 8.92 17.21
N THR A 23 -0.85 8.65 17.43
CA THR A 23 0.04 8.20 16.36
C THR A 23 -0.60 6.98 15.74
N ARG A 24 -0.96 7.08 14.46
CA ARG A 24 -1.53 5.93 13.72
C ARG A 24 -0.62 4.72 13.91
N PRO A 25 -1.17 3.52 14.15
CA PRO A 25 -0.33 2.34 14.26
C PRO A 25 0.45 2.14 12.97
N PRO A 26 1.72 1.70 13.05
CA PRO A 26 2.47 1.35 11.86
C PRO A 26 1.74 0.24 11.09
N VAL A 27 1.82 0.32 9.77
CA VAL A 27 1.13 -0.60 8.85
C VAL A 27 2.14 -1.57 8.25
N PHE A 28 1.80 -2.86 8.23
CA PHE A 28 2.40 -3.83 7.34
C PHE A 28 1.53 -3.92 6.09
N LEU A 29 1.99 -3.37 4.98
CA LEU A 29 1.24 -3.31 3.73
C LEU A 29 1.74 -4.36 2.74
N PHE A 30 0.82 -5.22 2.30
CA PHE A 30 1.12 -6.31 1.39
C PHE A 30 0.26 -6.25 0.12
N PRO A 31 0.76 -5.66 -0.98
CA PRO A 31 0.14 -5.73 -2.29
C PRO A 31 0.27 -7.14 -2.90
N THR A 32 -0.82 -7.75 -3.31
CA THR A 32 -0.85 -9.08 -3.92
C THR A 32 -1.73 -9.12 -5.17
N GLY A 33 -1.61 -10.16 -5.97
CA GLY A 33 -2.31 -10.35 -7.22
C GLY A 33 -1.39 -10.78 -8.35
N ARG A 34 -1.95 -11.07 -9.52
CA ARG A 34 -1.20 -11.51 -10.71
C ARG A 34 -0.19 -10.45 -11.19
N GLY A 35 0.77 -10.89 -12.01
CA GLY A 35 1.70 -9.99 -12.69
C GLY A 35 0.98 -8.93 -13.53
N ASN A 36 1.60 -7.78 -13.70
CA ASN A 36 1.12 -6.67 -14.53
C ASN A 36 -0.28 -6.12 -14.13
N ARG A 37 -0.68 -6.26 -12.87
CA ARG A 37 -1.92 -5.68 -12.34
C ARG A 37 -1.73 -4.34 -11.62
N GLY A 38 -0.50 -3.81 -11.59
CA GLY A 38 -0.19 -2.48 -11.07
C GLY A 38 0.25 -2.43 -9.60
N LYS A 39 0.63 -3.56 -9.00
CA LYS A 39 1.16 -3.61 -7.62
C LYS A 39 2.28 -2.61 -7.40
N THR A 40 3.39 -2.76 -8.12
CA THR A 40 4.57 -1.90 -8.01
C THR A 40 4.26 -0.43 -8.30
N PHE A 41 3.39 -0.15 -9.28
CA PHE A 41 2.95 1.20 -9.60
C PHE A 41 2.21 1.87 -8.44
N PHE A 42 1.29 1.14 -7.82
CA PHE A 42 0.59 1.58 -6.62
C PHE A 42 1.54 1.72 -5.43
N THR A 43 2.43 0.75 -5.22
CA THR A 43 3.43 0.78 -4.14
C THR A 43 4.29 2.04 -4.23
N ARG A 44 4.72 2.42 -5.42
CA ARG A 44 5.45 3.67 -5.65
C ARG A 44 4.62 4.88 -5.19
N TRP A 45 3.35 4.95 -5.59
CA TRP A 45 2.48 6.06 -5.20
C TRP A 45 2.29 6.14 -3.68
N VAL A 46 2.03 5.01 -3.01
CA VAL A 46 1.84 4.98 -1.55
C VAL A 46 3.11 5.41 -0.80
N VAL A 47 4.28 4.94 -1.24
CA VAL A 47 5.56 5.34 -0.64
C VAL A 47 5.81 6.84 -0.81
N GLU A 48 5.62 7.38 -2.02
CA GLU A 48 5.79 8.81 -2.28
C GLU A 48 4.80 9.65 -1.48
N ASP A 49 3.53 9.23 -1.40
CA ASP A 49 2.50 9.95 -0.66
C ASP A 49 2.79 9.95 0.86
N ALA A 50 3.17 8.80 1.42
CA ALA A 50 3.56 8.70 2.83
C ALA A 50 4.77 9.59 3.16
N ARG A 51 5.82 9.54 2.34
CA ARG A 51 7.03 10.37 2.52
C ARG A 51 6.74 11.87 2.37
N ASN A 52 5.87 12.23 1.42
CA ASN A 52 5.43 13.62 1.24
C ASN A 52 4.65 14.16 2.45
N MET A 53 4.00 13.27 3.20
CA MET A 53 3.35 13.59 4.48
C MET A 53 4.30 13.51 5.68
N GLY A 54 5.61 13.38 5.45
CA GLY A 54 6.61 13.27 6.51
C GLY A 54 6.62 11.94 7.26
N ARG A 55 5.97 10.89 6.73
CA ARG A 55 5.94 9.57 7.35
C ARG A 55 7.12 8.72 6.90
N GLU A 56 7.74 8.06 7.84
CA GLU A 56 8.82 7.12 7.54
C GLU A 56 8.28 5.75 7.18
N VAL A 57 8.76 5.20 6.07
CA VAL A 57 8.34 3.90 5.54
C VAL A 57 9.57 3.08 5.19
N ILE A 58 9.60 1.83 5.66
CA ILE A 58 10.53 0.81 5.17
C ILE A 58 9.99 0.29 3.85
N VAL A 59 10.77 0.42 2.80
CA VAL A 59 10.43 -0.06 1.46
C VAL A 59 11.20 -1.34 1.19
N ALA A 60 10.51 -2.40 0.79
CA ALA A 60 11.09 -3.70 0.54
C ALA A 60 10.71 -4.20 -0.86
N ASP A 61 11.72 -4.44 -1.69
CA ASP A 61 11.61 -4.98 -3.05
C ASP A 61 11.99 -6.46 -3.04
N GLY A 62 10.98 -7.30 -2.91
CA GLY A 62 11.12 -8.76 -2.91
C GLY A 62 11.05 -9.40 -4.29
N ASP A 63 10.86 -8.63 -5.36
CA ASP A 63 10.91 -9.16 -6.74
C ASP A 63 12.35 -9.30 -7.21
N CYS A 64 12.98 -10.43 -6.88
CA CYS A 64 14.35 -10.72 -7.27
C CYS A 64 14.58 -10.77 -8.79
N THR A 65 13.50 -10.88 -9.59
CA THR A 65 13.60 -10.97 -11.05
C THR A 65 13.60 -9.58 -11.69
N ASN A 66 12.75 -8.68 -11.17
CA ASN A 66 12.51 -7.37 -11.79
C ASN A 66 12.60 -6.24 -10.76
N GLN A 67 13.64 -6.12 -9.99
CA GLN A 67 13.85 -5.11 -8.94
C GLN A 67 13.42 -3.67 -9.35
N THR A 68 12.14 -3.56 -9.74
CA THR A 68 11.59 -2.32 -10.29
C THR A 68 11.45 -1.25 -9.21
N LEU A 69 11.07 -1.66 -8.00
CA LEU A 69 10.85 -0.73 -6.89
C LEU A 69 12.16 -0.09 -6.44
N SER A 70 13.24 -0.88 -6.36
CA SER A 70 14.59 -0.43 -6.01
C SER A 70 15.15 0.60 -6.99
N ALA A 71 14.70 0.59 -8.26
CA ALA A 71 15.11 1.58 -9.24
C ALA A 71 14.55 2.99 -8.95
N TYR A 72 13.46 3.09 -8.18
CA TYR A 72 12.86 4.37 -7.77
C TYR A 72 13.22 4.77 -6.33
N PHE A 73 13.46 3.80 -5.47
CA PHE A 73 13.81 3.99 -4.07
C PHE A 73 15.16 3.32 -3.77
N PRO A 74 16.28 4.07 -3.88
CA PRO A 74 17.62 3.51 -3.64
C PRO A 74 17.82 2.96 -2.23
N ASP A 75 17.00 3.37 -1.29
CA ASP A 75 16.96 2.88 0.09
C ASP A 75 16.07 1.63 0.28
N ALA A 76 15.46 1.13 -0.78
CA ALA A 76 14.67 -0.09 -0.70
C ALA A 76 15.55 -1.29 -0.35
N SER A 77 15.11 -2.07 0.63
CA SER A 77 15.76 -3.33 0.99
C SER A 77 15.39 -4.42 0.00
N SER A 78 16.35 -5.21 -0.43
CA SER A 78 16.13 -6.38 -1.30
C SER A 78 16.90 -7.59 -0.80
N PRO A 79 16.40 -8.83 -1.01
CA PRO A 79 17.16 -10.01 -0.64
C PRO A 79 18.39 -10.15 -1.52
N SER A 80 19.48 -10.72 -0.98
CA SER A 80 20.75 -10.88 -1.69
C SER A 80 20.72 -11.98 -2.77
N SER A 81 19.73 -12.86 -2.74
CA SER A 81 19.50 -13.88 -3.75
C SER A 81 18.02 -14.29 -3.81
N ALA A 82 17.63 -14.97 -4.89
CA ALA A 82 16.27 -15.45 -5.11
C ALA A 82 15.97 -16.80 -4.46
N ASP A 83 16.93 -17.40 -3.74
CA ASP A 83 16.66 -18.67 -3.05
C ASP A 83 15.71 -18.46 -1.86
N GLN A 84 14.81 -19.43 -1.65
CA GLN A 84 13.74 -19.31 -0.68
C GLN A 84 14.25 -19.08 0.76
N VAL A 85 15.37 -19.68 1.13
CA VAL A 85 15.92 -19.52 2.49
C VAL A 85 16.40 -18.09 2.71
N THR A 86 17.13 -17.53 1.74
CA THR A 86 17.61 -16.14 1.79
C THR A 86 16.45 -15.15 1.81
N VAL A 87 15.43 -15.35 0.96
CA VAL A 87 14.26 -14.47 0.91
C VAL A 87 13.47 -14.55 2.23
N THR A 88 13.29 -15.74 2.79
CA THR A 88 12.59 -15.91 4.06
C THR A 88 13.32 -15.20 5.19
N LYS A 89 14.63 -15.41 5.33
CA LYS A 89 15.44 -14.77 6.36
C LYS A 89 15.43 -13.25 6.23
N TRP A 90 15.59 -12.73 5.02
CA TRP A 90 15.49 -11.30 4.74
C TRP A 90 14.12 -10.73 5.14
N PHE A 91 13.03 -11.46 4.87
CA PHE A 91 11.70 -11.04 5.24
C PHE A 91 11.50 -11.01 6.77
N GLU A 92 12.02 -11.99 7.48
CA GLU A 92 12.01 -12.02 8.95
C GLU A 92 12.78 -10.82 9.53
N GLU A 93 13.97 -10.52 9.00
CA GLU A 93 14.76 -9.34 9.40
C GLU A 93 14.00 -8.02 9.16
N LEU A 94 13.20 -7.92 8.09
CA LEU A 94 12.34 -6.76 7.83
C LEU A 94 11.22 -6.61 8.88
N ILE A 95 10.57 -7.71 9.25
CA ILE A 95 9.53 -7.71 10.29
C ILE A 95 10.13 -7.26 11.63
N GLU A 96 11.28 -7.78 12.01
CA GLU A 96 11.98 -7.35 13.23
C GLU A 96 12.35 -5.85 13.16
N ALA A 97 12.86 -5.38 12.03
CA ALA A 97 13.19 -3.98 11.82
C ALA A 97 11.94 -3.07 11.93
N GLN A 98 10.80 -3.52 11.38
CA GLN A 98 9.53 -2.84 11.50
C GLN A 98 9.10 -2.70 12.96
N ILE A 99 9.11 -3.82 13.71
CA ILE A 99 8.73 -3.84 15.13
C ILE A 99 9.62 -2.89 15.94
N LYS A 100 10.93 -2.97 15.73
CA LYS A 100 11.92 -2.16 16.47
C LYS A 100 11.83 -0.67 16.16
N SER A 101 11.65 -0.31 14.90
CA SER A 101 11.64 1.10 14.47
C SER A 101 10.27 1.76 14.56
N ARG A 102 9.19 0.97 14.70
CA ARG A 102 7.79 1.45 14.66
C ARG A 102 7.42 2.14 13.35
N LYS A 103 8.16 1.91 12.26
CA LYS A 103 7.85 2.42 10.93
C LYS A 103 6.87 1.50 10.22
N SER A 104 6.09 2.04 9.28
CA SER A 104 5.32 1.20 8.35
C SER A 104 6.27 0.45 7.43
N LEU A 105 5.89 -0.78 7.04
CA LEU A 105 6.63 -1.61 6.08
C LEU A 105 5.74 -1.90 4.87
N ILE A 106 6.26 -1.66 3.69
CA ILE A 106 5.63 -2.06 2.43
C ILE A 106 6.54 -3.07 1.74
N VAL A 107 5.99 -4.25 1.43
CA VAL A 107 6.73 -5.32 0.75
C VAL A 107 6.11 -5.60 -0.60
N ASP A 108 6.84 -5.34 -1.68
CA ASP A 108 6.42 -5.68 -3.06
C ASP A 108 7.11 -6.97 -3.51
N PHE A 109 6.37 -8.07 -3.48
CA PHE A 109 6.87 -9.35 -3.99
C PHE A 109 6.48 -9.55 -5.46
N GLY A 110 7.32 -10.31 -6.17
CA GLY A 110 7.00 -10.81 -7.49
C GLY A 110 5.73 -11.66 -7.51
N ALA A 111 5.08 -11.74 -8.67
CA ALA A 111 3.90 -12.58 -8.83
C ALA A 111 4.24 -14.06 -8.59
N GLY A 112 3.47 -14.71 -7.71
CA GLY A 112 3.67 -16.13 -7.36
C GLY A 112 4.65 -16.38 -6.21
N ASP A 113 5.20 -15.34 -5.59
CA ASP A 113 6.00 -15.50 -4.38
C ASP A 113 5.20 -16.15 -3.24
N ARG A 114 5.83 -17.01 -2.48
CA ARG A 114 5.22 -17.79 -1.41
C ARG A 114 5.71 -17.41 -0.01
N THR A 115 6.63 -16.45 0.08
CA THR A 115 7.28 -16.09 1.34
C THR A 115 6.27 -15.66 2.40
N LEU A 116 5.30 -14.81 2.02
CA LEU A 116 4.25 -14.44 2.97
C LEU A 116 3.43 -15.64 3.45
N LYS A 117 3.08 -16.57 2.55
CA LYS A 117 2.32 -17.77 2.93
C LYS A 117 3.10 -18.66 3.90
N HIS A 118 4.40 -18.80 3.69
CA HIS A 118 5.27 -19.56 4.60
C HIS A 118 5.38 -18.87 5.96
N ALA A 119 5.70 -17.58 5.98
CA ALA A 119 5.78 -16.83 7.23
C ALA A 119 4.43 -16.76 7.97
N ALA A 120 3.33 -16.63 7.24
CA ALA A 120 1.99 -16.64 7.84
C ALA A 120 1.69 -17.97 8.54
N HIS A 121 2.07 -19.09 7.91
CA HIS A 121 1.88 -20.43 8.49
C HIS A 121 2.78 -20.65 9.71
N ASP A 122 4.07 -20.33 9.60
CA ASP A 122 5.05 -20.67 10.63
C ASP A 122 4.97 -19.76 11.87
N LEU A 123 4.63 -18.49 11.67
CA LEU A 123 4.66 -17.47 12.72
C LEU A 123 3.27 -17.01 13.18
N SER A 124 2.17 -17.45 12.53
CA SER A 124 0.86 -16.79 12.70
C SER A 124 1.02 -15.28 12.56
N LEU A 125 1.60 -14.85 11.44
CA LEU A 125 2.17 -13.51 11.22
C LEU A 125 1.17 -12.38 11.49
N ASP A 126 -0.09 -12.54 11.15
CA ASP A 126 -1.18 -11.59 11.43
C ASP A 126 -1.36 -11.32 12.92
N THR A 127 -1.43 -12.39 13.71
CA THR A 127 -1.54 -12.32 15.17
C THR A 127 -0.26 -11.76 15.78
N PHE A 128 0.91 -12.19 15.29
CA PHE A 128 2.21 -11.72 15.74
C PHE A 128 2.37 -10.20 15.52
N LEU A 129 2.07 -9.70 14.33
CA LEU A 129 2.11 -8.27 14.02
C LEU A 129 1.13 -7.46 14.89
N SER A 130 -0.09 -7.98 15.06
CA SER A 130 -1.12 -7.33 15.87
C SER A 130 -0.72 -7.21 17.33
N HIS A 131 -0.11 -8.24 17.92
CA HIS A 131 0.44 -8.20 19.28
C HIS A 131 1.53 -7.13 19.44
N HIS A 132 2.29 -6.86 18.38
CA HIS A 132 3.29 -5.78 18.36
C HIS A 132 2.70 -4.42 17.99
N GLY A 133 1.37 -4.29 17.90
CA GLY A 133 0.67 -3.05 17.58
C GLY A 133 0.95 -2.57 16.15
N ILE A 134 1.22 -3.49 15.22
CA ILE A 134 1.34 -3.26 13.79
C ILE A 134 0.04 -3.71 13.13
N ARG A 135 -0.49 -2.90 12.22
CA ARG A 135 -1.72 -3.21 11.49
C ARG A 135 -1.38 -3.95 10.19
N PRO A 136 -1.69 -5.26 10.06
CA PRO A 136 -1.52 -5.97 8.79
C PRO A 136 -2.63 -5.58 7.82
N VAL A 137 -2.25 -5.14 6.62
CA VAL A 137 -3.16 -4.74 5.54
C VAL A 137 -2.79 -5.46 4.26
N VAL A 138 -3.76 -6.12 3.64
CA VAL A 138 -3.58 -6.77 2.34
C VAL A 138 -4.32 -5.98 1.26
N ILE A 139 -3.66 -5.81 0.12
CA ILE A 139 -4.26 -5.18 -1.05
C ILE A 139 -4.26 -6.17 -2.21
N HIS A 140 -5.45 -6.58 -2.64
CA HIS A 140 -5.62 -7.44 -3.80
C HIS A 140 -5.80 -6.63 -5.08
N PHE A 141 -4.86 -6.74 -5.99
CA PHE A 141 -4.98 -6.17 -7.34
C PHE A 141 -5.72 -7.14 -8.26
N VAL A 142 -6.90 -6.75 -8.69
CA VAL A 142 -7.81 -7.56 -9.49
C VAL A 142 -8.08 -6.88 -10.82
N GLY A 143 -8.01 -7.63 -11.91
CA GLY A 143 -8.48 -7.24 -13.23
C GLY A 143 -9.82 -7.93 -13.54
N PRO A 144 -10.31 -7.78 -14.78
CA PRO A 144 -11.55 -8.39 -15.22
C PRO A 144 -11.43 -9.89 -15.55
N ASP A 145 -10.20 -10.42 -15.57
CA ASP A 145 -9.96 -11.82 -15.96
C ASP A 145 -10.38 -12.80 -14.84
N PRO A 146 -10.96 -13.96 -15.19
CA PRO A 146 -11.29 -15.00 -14.20
C PRO A 146 -10.10 -15.47 -13.36
N ASP A 147 -8.90 -15.48 -13.95
CA ASP A 147 -7.67 -15.88 -13.25
C ASP A 147 -7.24 -14.89 -12.14
N ASP A 148 -7.65 -13.61 -12.24
CA ASP A 148 -7.40 -12.64 -11.17
C ASP A 148 -8.22 -13.00 -9.94
N LEU A 149 -9.45 -13.45 -10.13
CA LEU A 149 -10.31 -13.95 -9.05
C LEU A 149 -9.80 -15.27 -8.47
N ALA A 150 -9.23 -16.14 -9.29
CA ALA A 150 -8.64 -17.39 -8.80
C ALA A 150 -7.43 -17.10 -7.86
N SER A 151 -6.62 -16.09 -8.16
CA SER A 151 -5.53 -15.65 -7.28
C SER A 151 -6.05 -15.10 -5.95
N LEU A 152 -7.05 -14.24 -5.99
CA LEU A 152 -7.73 -13.71 -4.81
C LEU A 152 -8.31 -14.87 -3.97
N HIS A 153 -9.06 -15.77 -4.60
CA HIS A 153 -9.66 -16.93 -3.94
C HIS A 153 -8.60 -17.80 -3.26
N SER A 154 -7.52 -18.13 -3.97
CA SER A 154 -6.42 -18.95 -3.41
C SER A 154 -5.74 -18.31 -2.20
N PHE A 155 -5.67 -16.99 -2.15
CA PHE A 155 -5.12 -16.28 -1.00
C PHE A 155 -6.08 -16.34 0.20
N GLU A 156 -7.33 -15.97 -0.01
CA GLU A 156 -8.34 -15.82 1.03
C GLU A 156 -8.81 -17.17 1.63
N THR A 157 -8.99 -18.20 0.78
CA THR A 157 -9.43 -19.52 1.27
C THR A 157 -8.33 -20.34 1.93
N GLY A 158 -7.09 -19.93 1.77
CA GLY A 158 -5.96 -20.58 2.45
C GLY A 158 -5.97 -20.45 3.97
N ASN A 159 -6.72 -19.51 4.52
CA ASN A 159 -6.82 -19.19 5.97
C ASN A 159 -5.46 -19.07 6.66
N LEU A 160 -4.42 -18.71 5.91
CA LEU A 160 -3.06 -18.64 6.43
C LEU A 160 -2.73 -17.25 7.00
N PHE A 161 -3.49 -16.23 6.60
CA PHE A 161 -3.26 -14.85 6.99
C PHE A 161 -4.59 -14.09 7.07
N ALA A 162 -4.93 -13.61 8.27
CA ALA A 162 -6.13 -12.82 8.53
C ALA A 162 -5.76 -11.34 8.74
N PRO A 163 -5.72 -10.52 7.69
CA PRO A 163 -5.33 -9.13 7.83
C PRO A 163 -6.37 -8.34 8.65
N ALA A 164 -5.91 -7.31 9.34
CA ALA A 164 -6.78 -6.36 10.06
C ALA A 164 -7.60 -5.48 9.11
N ALA A 165 -7.17 -5.37 7.83
CA ALA A 165 -7.93 -4.71 6.77
C ALA A 165 -7.59 -5.31 5.41
N THR A 166 -8.58 -5.36 4.53
CA THR A 166 -8.43 -5.86 3.15
C THR A 166 -8.95 -4.84 2.16
N ILE A 167 -8.15 -4.49 1.16
CA ILE A 167 -8.53 -3.60 0.06
C ILE A 167 -8.51 -4.41 -1.24
N ILE A 168 -9.58 -4.35 -2.01
CA ILE A 168 -9.63 -4.87 -3.37
C ILE A 168 -9.45 -3.68 -4.31
N VAL A 169 -8.38 -3.68 -5.08
CA VAL A 169 -8.11 -2.64 -6.07
C VAL A 169 -8.46 -3.13 -7.46
N TYR A 170 -9.47 -2.52 -8.04
CA TYR A 170 -9.78 -2.65 -9.45
C TYR A 170 -8.96 -1.64 -10.26
N ASN A 171 -7.90 -2.13 -10.90
CA ASN A 171 -7.06 -1.27 -11.70
C ASN A 171 -7.68 -1.06 -13.09
N GLN A 172 -8.07 0.17 -13.40
CA GLN A 172 -8.63 0.52 -14.70
C GLN A 172 -7.66 0.24 -15.88
N PHE A 173 -6.36 0.26 -15.63
CA PHE A 173 -5.35 -0.11 -16.63
C PHE A 173 -5.50 -1.57 -17.13
N ALA A 174 -6.03 -2.45 -16.29
CA ALA A 174 -6.26 -3.86 -16.67
C ALA A 174 -7.53 -4.08 -17.49
N ILE A 175 -8.34 -3.03 -17.73
CA ILE A 175 -9.58 -3.13 -18.47
C ILE A 175 -9.31 -2.92 -19.97
N PRO A 176 -9.85 -3.76 -20.86
CA PRO A 176 -9.78 -3.51 -22.31
C PRO A 176 -10.38 -2.13 -22.66
N PRO A 177 -9.78 -1.36 -23.60
CA PRO A 177 -10.18 0.03 -23.89
C PRO A 177 -11.64 0.25 -24.28
N HIS A 178 -12.32 -0.78 -24.77
CA HIS A 178 -13.70 -0.72 -25.24
C HIS A 178 -14.74 -1.17 -24.19
N VAL A 179 -14.28 -1.53 -22.99
CA VAL A 179 -15.16 -2.01 -21.90
C VAL A 179 -15.29 -0.92 -20.83
N PRO A 180 -16.50 -0.46 -20.50
CA PRO A 180 -16.68 0.46 -19.39
C PRO A 180 -16.24 -0.18 -18.05
N PRO A 181 -15.57 0.55 -17.16
CA PRO A 181 -15.15 0.02 -15.85
C PRO A 181 -16.27 -0.62 -15.04
N SER A 182 -17.44 0.01 -15.03
CA SER A 182 -18.62 -0.52 -14.34
C SER A 182 -19.07 -1.89 -14.89
N ALA A 183 -18.98 -2.11 -16.19
CA ALA A 183 -19.32 -3.39 -16.81
C ALA A 183 -18.22 -4.44 -16.61
N ALA A 184 -16.95 -4.03 -16.66
CA ALA A 184 -15.81 -4.92 -16.47
C ALA A 184 -15.82 -5.60 -15.09
N PHE A 185 -16.13 -4.85 -14.05
CA PHE A 185 -16.07 -5.33 -12.67
C PHE A 185 -17.44 -5.81 -12.10
N ALA A 186 -18.56 -5.40 -12.69
CA ALA A 186 -19.88 -5.75 -12.20
C ALA A 186 -20.09 -7.28 -12.06
N ASN A 187 -19.65 -8.04 -13.07
CA ASN A 187 -19.77 -9.50 -13.05
C ASN A 187 -18.85 -10.15 -12.00
N SER A 188 -17.67 -9.58 -11.76
CA SER A 188 -16.71 -10.08 -10.77
C SER A 188 -17.23 -9.88 -9.36
N VAL A 189 -17.73 -8.69 -9.04
CA VAL A 189 -18.30 -8.37 -7.73
C VAL A 189 -19.55 -9.19 -7.44
N ALA A 190 -20.51 -9.22 -8.40
CA ALA A 190 -21.79 -9.85 -8.18
C ALA A 190 -21.73 -11.38 -8.06
N LYS A 191 -20.71 -12.03 -8.63
CA LYS A 191 -20.60 -13.49 -8.70
C LYS A 191 -19.54 -14.10 -7.78
N SER A 192 -18.66 -13.30 -7.19
CA SER A 192 -17.59 -13.81 -6.34
C SER A 192 -18.02 -13.85 -4.88
N THR A 193 -18.23 -15.07 -4.36
CA THR A 193 -18.49 -15.28 -2.93
C THR A 193 -17.35 -14.78 -2.06
N VAL A 194 -16.09 -14.87 -2.54
CA VAL A 194 -14.91 -14.40 -1.81
C VAL A 194 -14.90 -12.88 -1.68
N ILE A 195 -15.28 -12.15 -2.73
CA ILE A 195 -15.40 -10.69 -2.64
C ILE A 195 -16.49 -10.31 -1.63
N GLN A 196 -17.64 -11.01 -1.64
CA GLN A 196 -18.68 -10.76 -0.64
C GLN A 196 -18.19 -11.03 0.78
N GLN A 197 -17.47 -12.13 1.01
CA GLN A 197 -16.87 -12.43 2.32
C GLN A 197 -15.86 -11.36 2.79
N ILE A 198 -15.11 -10.75 1.86
CA ILE A 198 -14.23 -9.63 2.19
C ILE A 198 -15.05 -8.39 2.57
N LEU A 199 -16.10 -8.09 1.86
CA LEU A 199 -16.98 -6.95 2.17
C LEU A 199 -17.74 -7.16 3.48
N ASP A 200 -18.19 -8.38 3.77
CA ASP A 200 -18.90 -8.74 5.02
C ASP A 200 -18.00 -8.58 6.27
N ARG A 201 -16.68 -8.53 6.11
CA ARG A 201 -15.70 -8.23 7.18
C ARG A 201 -15.09 -6.83 7.06
N ASP A 202 -15.86 -5.87 6.58
CA ASP A 202 -15.46 -4.47 6.43
C ASP A 202 -14.29 -4.22 5.46
N GLY A 203 -14.07 -5.12 4.49
CA GLY A 203 -13.13 -4.86 3.39
C GLY A 203 -13.70 -3.85 2.40
N GLU A 204 -12.81 -3.17 1.69
CA GLU A 204 -13.17 -2.06 0.80
C GLU A 204 -12.76 -2.34 -0.66
N ILE A 205 -13.58 -1.87 -1.60
CA ILE A 205 -13.25 -1.88 -3.03
C ILE A 205 -12.88 -0.47 -3.48
N VAL A 206 -11.70 -0.35 -4.08
CA VAL A 206 -11.22 0.90 -4.64
C VAL A 206 -10.93 0.74 -6.14
N VAL A 207 -11.41 1.67 -6.94
CA VAL A 207 -11.10 1.72 -8.38
C VAL A 207 -9.90 2.63 -8.59
N MET A 208 -8.75 2.05 -8.98
CA MET A 208 -7.53 2.79 -9.26
C MET A 208 -7.58 3.38 -10.68
N PRO A 209 -7.44 4.72 -10.84
CA PRO A 209 -7.55 5.38 -12.13
C PRO A 209 -6.32 5.16 -13.01
N ILE A 210 -6.49 5.27 -14.33
CA ILE A 210 -5.40 5.22 -15.30
C ILE A 210 -4.61 6.53 -15.31
N LEU A 211 -3.29 6.42 -15.31
CA LEU A 211 -2.40 7.54 -15.66
C LEU A 211 -1.98 7.43 -17.14
N GLY A 212 -2.56 8.26 -17.98
CA GLY A 212 -2.35 8.16 -19.44
C GLY A 212 -0.91 8.39 -19.91
N CYS A 213 -0.07 9.05 -19.09
CA CYS A 213 1.35 9.27 -19.38
C CYS A 213 2.30 8.41 -18.53
N ALA A 214 1.83 7.31 -17.92
CA ALA A 214 2.62 6.45 -17.06
C ALA A 214 3.93 5.99 -17.72
N HIS A 215 3.86 5.55 -18.99
CA HIS A 215 5.03 5.11 -19.75
C HIS A 215 6.13 6.19 -19.86
N GLU A 216 5.75 7.47 -19.99
CA GLU A 216 6.71 8.58 -20.07
C GLU A 216 7.43 8.83 -18.73
N ILE A 217 6.74 8.58 -17.61
CA ILE A 217 7.31 8.66 -16.26
C ILE A 217 8.28 7.49 -16.05
N GLU A 218 7.86 6.27 -16.41
CA GLU A 218 8.69 5.07 -16.29
C GLU A 218 9.96 5.15 -17.15
N ARG A 219 9.84 5.61 -18.39
CA ARG A 219 10.98 5.80 -19.29
C ARG A 219 12.03 6.76 -18.72
N ARG A 220 11.60 7.76 -17.93
CA ARG A 220 12.48 8.75 -17.27
C ARG A 220 12.89 8.33 -15.87
N ARG A 221 12.37 7.24 -15.35
CA ARG A 221 12.55 6.80 -13.95
C ARG A 221 12.23 7.89 -12.94
N LEU A 222 11.21 8.70 -13.21
CA LEU A 222 10.75 9.76 -12.32
C LEU A 222 9.78 9.21 -11.27
N GLY A 223 9.82 9.78 -10.07
CA GLY A 223 8.73 9.70 -9.14
C GLY A 223 7.52 10.50 -9.64
N PHE A 224 6.35 10.29 -9.08
CA PHE A 224 5.14 11.02 -9.50
C PHE A 224 5.20 12.50 -9.11
N ILE A 225 5.80 12.82 -7.98
CA ILE A 225 6.02 14.21 -7.54
C ILE A 225 7.05 14.89 -8.46
N GLU A 226 8.19 14.25 -8.70
CA GLU A 226 9.23 14.73 -9.63
C GLU A 226 8.64 15.00 -11.03
N ALA A 227 7.80 14.08 -11.51
CA ALA A 227 7.13 14.19 -12.80
C ALA A 227 6.15 15.38 -12.85
N ALA A 228 5.34 15.58 -11.82
CA ALA A 228 4.38 16.69 -11.72
C ALA A 228 5.07 18.05 -11.65
N GLU A 229 6.24 18.13 -11.00
CA GLU A 229 7.06 19.34 -10.88
C GLU A 229 7.89 19.61 -12.15
N GLY A 230 8.08 18.60 -12.99
CA GLY A 230 8.85 18.70 -14.22
C GLY A 230 10.35 18.58 -13.99
N GLN A 231 10.73 17.83 -13.01
CA GLN A 231 12.13 17.49 -12.79
C GLN A 231 12.68 16.63 -13.93
N THR A 232 13.99 16.58 -14.04
CA THR A 232 14.71 15.78 -15.04
C THR A 232 15.60 14.77 -14.35
N LYS A 233 15.71 13.58 -14.94
CA LYS A 233 16.62 12.53 -14.48
C LYS A 233 17.33 11.95 -15.69
N GLY A 234 18.66 11.97 -15.69
CA GLY A 234 19.46 11.61 -16.87
C GLY A 234 19.31 12.61 -18.03
N ASP A 235 19.48 12.13 -19.26
CA ASP A 235 19.55 12.97 -20.47
C ASP A 235 18.18 13.28 -21.12
N LEU A 236 17.11 12.74 -20.58
CA LEU A 236 15.78 12.98 -21.13
C LEU A 236 15.20 14.32 -20.65
N PRO A 237 14.54 15.07 -21.56
CA PRO A 237 13.90 16.32 -21.16
C PRO A 237 12.79 16.08 -20.15
N SER A 238 12.45 17.10 -19.38
CA SER A 238 11.31 17.06 -18.46
C SER A 238 10.00 16.70 -19.22
N LEU A 239 9.02 16.20 -18.47
CA LEU A 239 7.68 16.00 -19.01
C LEU A 239 7.09 17.31 -19.54
N GLY A 240 6.35 17.24 -20.64
CA GLY A 240 5.60 18.36 -21.18
C GLY A 240 4.54 18.87 -20.19
N LEU A 241 4.15 20.14 -20.33
CA LEU A 241 3.19 20.78 -19.40
C LEU A 241 1.86 20.01 -19.29
N ILE A 242 1.38 19.44 -20.39
CA ILE A 242 0.14 18.67 -20.42
C ILE A 242 0.28 17.39 -19.60
N ASP A 243 1.38 16.67 -19.74
CA ASP A 243 1.61 15.43 -18.97
C ASP A 243 1.84 15.71 -17.49
N ARG A 244 2.55 16.80 -17.15
CA ARG A 244 2.65 17.25 -15.75
C ARG A 244 1.26 17.49 -15.14
N GLN A 245 0.36 18.13 -15.89
CA GLN A 245 -1.01 18.37 -15.41
C GLN A 245 -1.79 17.05 -15.28
N ARG A 246 -1.62 16.10 -16.20
CA ARG A 246 -2.21 14.75 -16.07
C ARG A 246 -1.75 14.04 -14.79
N VAL A 247 -0.46 14.14 -14.46
CA VAL A 247 0.08 13.56 -13.21
C VAL A 247 -0.55 14.20 -11.99
N ARG A 248 -0.65 15.52 -11.93
CA ARG A 248 -1.28 16.24 -10.79
C ARG A 248 -2.73 15.83 -10.60
N LEU A 249 -3.51 15.78 -11.69
CA LEU A 249 -4.91 15.37 -11.64
C LEU A 249 -5.05 13.91 -11.20
N TRP A 250 -4.20 13.03 -11.72
CA TRP A 250 -4.19 11.62 -11.33
C TRP A 250 -3.84 11.45 -9.84
N GLN A 251 -2.83 12.16 -9.32
CA GLN A 251 -2.49 12.13 -7.90
C GLN A 251 -3.67 12.61 -7.02
N ALA A 252 -4.35 13.66 -7.43
CA ALA A 252 -5.53 14.14 -6.71
C ALA A 252 -6.67 13.12 -6.75
N GLU A 253 -6.90 12.48 -7.89
CA GLU A 253 -7.90 11.42 -8.03
C GLU A 253 -7.52 10.19 -7.19
N MET A 254 -6.26 9.75 -7.18
CA MET A 254 -5.79 8.68 -6.31
C MET A 254 -6.11 8.97 -4.84
N LYS A 255 -5.76 10.15 -4.35
CA LYS A 255 -6.09 10.57 -2.97
C LYS A 255 -7.58 10.52 -2.68
N SER A 256 -8.39 11.00 -3.61
CA SER A 256 -9.86 10.97 -3.49
C SER A 256 -10.40 9.54 -3.47
N ARG A 257 -9.94 8.66 -4.36
CA ARG A 257 -10.40 7.27 -4.45
C ARG A 257 -10.02 6.43 -3.24
N PHE A 258 -8.84 6.68 -2.67
CA PHE A 258 -8.32 5.97 -1.50
C PHE A 258 -8.67 6.65 -0.16
N SER A 259 -9.50 7.71 -0.15
CA SER A 259 -9.81 8.48 1.06
C SER A 259 -10.45 7.64 2.17
N ASN A 260 -11.37 6.73 1.83
CA ASN A 260 -12.05 5.87 2.81
C ASN A 260 -11.09 4.89 3.50
N VAL A 261 -10.03 4.50 2.81
CA VAL A 261 -9.01 3.56 3.32
C VAL A 261 -7.70 4.26 3.69
N ALA A 262 -7.66 5.58 3.70
CA ALA A 262 -6.45 6.35 3.98
C ALA A 262 -5.84 6.03 5.36
N SER A 263 -6.66 5.64 6.34
CA SER A 263 -6.21 5.21 7.67
C SER A 263 -5.57 3.81 7.67
N TRP A 264 -5.70 3.04 6.59
CA TRP A 264 -5.12 1.71 6.41
C TRP A 264 -3.81 1.75 5.64
N LEU A 265 -3.46 2.89 5.08
CA LEU A 265 -2.22 3.11 4.34
C LEU A 265 -1.16 3.74 5.26
N PRO A 266 0.13 3.54 4.98
CA PRO A 266 1.24 4.14 5.70
C PRO A 266 1.15 5.64 5.88
#